data_bcb8d643083db13e5c89b8dd1ea47752
#
_entry.id   bcb8d643083db13e5c89b8dd1ea47752
#
_cell.length_a   1.000
_cell.length_b   1.000
_cell.length_c   1.000
_cell.angle_alpha   90.00
_cell.angle_beta   90.00
_cell.angle_gamma   90.00
#
_symmetry.space_group_name_H-M   'P 1'
#
loop_
_entity.id
_entity.type
_entity.pdbx_description
1 polymer ?
#
loop_
_entity_poly.entity_id
_entity_poly.type
_entity_poly.pdbx_seq_one_letter_code
_entity_poly.pdbx_strand_id
1 'polypeptide(L)'
;MNQASPKPQSAFRPGAVTYNLLSLAAGLLVWHFAALAVASPFFPGPVKILDAFQRLAMGGDTMGNSLWDHSWGSLHRVLVGFGVAVLLGVPLGLLMGLKEGLYISTRSIIEPFRFIPPIAWIPLAIIFFSGLPRFAFLIFLGAFFPIYTATHVGVSRVEPIHRKVFMVHGASKFQILTRVVVPTVLPDIFGGMRVAMGAAWLTIVAAELTGGTSVGLGRMMVDYAELLKIPEVIVGMLLVGAIGFVLNEALLLAEKRLFRWRWQVTL
;
A
#
# COMPACT_ATOMS: atom_id res chain seq x y z
N MET A 1 42.99 14.70 4.78
CA MET A 1 41.68 14.63 5.42
C MET A 1 41.10 13.23 5.12
N ASN A 2 41.09 12.38 6.14
CA ASN A 2 40.77 10.96 6.05
C ASN A 2 39.22 10.80 6.13
N GLN A 3 38.56 10.62 4.99
CA GLN A 3 37.12 10.29 4.96
C GLN A 3 37.00 8.79 5.22
N ALA A 4 36.61 8.44 6.43
CA ALA A 4 36.25 7.08 6.77
C ALA A 4 35.04 6.66 5.93
N SER A 5 35.20 5.64 5.08
CA SER A 5 34.12 5.01 4.32
C SER A 5 33.04 4.50 5.25
N PRO A 6 31.73 4.75 4.96
CA PRO A 6 30.67 4.19 5.76
C PRO A 6 30.68 2.66 5.64
N LYS A 7 30.84 1.98 6.76
CA LYS A 7 30.74 0.52 6.85
C LYS A 7 29.38 0.05 6.36
N PRO A 8 29.29 -1.04 5.58
CA PRO A 8 28.02 -1.61 5.14
C PRO A 8 27.19 -2.07 6.35
N GLN A 9 26.07 -1.41 6.58
CA GLN A 9 25.07 -1.80 7.59
C GLN A 9 24.19 -2.92 7.04
N SER A 10 24.65 -4.15 7.06
CA SER A 10 23.80 -5.35 6.95
C SER A 10 24.55 -6.62 7.32
N ALA A 11 25.10 -6.68 8.53
CA ALA A 11 25.38 -7.96 9.13
C ALA A 11 24.18 -8.31 10.03
N PHE A 12 23.44 -9.36 9.67
CA PHE A 12 22.47 -10.03 10.53
C PHE A 12 23.19 -10.37 11.85
N ARG A 13 22.98 -9.51 12.85
CA ARG A 13 23.55 -9.72 14.19
C ARG A 13 22.61 -10.67 14.92
N PRO A 14 23.00 -11.91 15.23
CA PRO A 14 22.12 -12.85 15.95
C PRO A 14 21.56 -12.27 17.26
N GLY A 15 22.28 -11.35 17.91
CA GLY A 15 21.78 -10.61 19.06
C GLY A 15 20.61 -9.67 18.77
N ALA A 16 20.49 -9.11 17.56
CA ALA A 16 19.38 -8.19 17.23
C ALA A 16 18.02 -8.90 17.22
N VAL A 17 17.95 -10.13 16.77
CA VAL A 17 16.71 -10.94 16.81
C VAL A 17 16.31 -11.22 18.26
N THR A 18 17.26 -11.58 19.09
CA THR A 18 17.00 -11.85 20.52
C THR A 18 16.49 -10.59 21.24
N TYR A 19 17.11 -9.42 21.02
CA TYR A 19 16.62 -8.15 21.57
C TYR A 19 15.24 -7.79 21.07
N ASN A 20 14.94 -7.99 19.77
CA ASN A 20 13.62 -7.73 19.22
C ASN A 20 12.54 -8.64 19.83
N LEU A 21 12.84 -9.92 20.00
CA LEU A 21 11.92 -10.86 20.65
C LEU A 21 11.70 -10.54 22.12
N LEU A 22 12.76 -10.16 22.85
CA LEU A 22 12.65 -9.75 24.25
C LEU A 22 11.83 -8.48 24.42
N SER A 23 12.03 -7.47 23.57
CA SER A 23 11.25 -6.22 23.63
C SER A 23 9.79 -6.46 23.25
N LEU A 24 9.50 -7.33 22.27
CA LEU A 24 8.13 -7.72 21.93
C LEU A 24 7.46 -8.45 23.10
N ALA A 25 8.14 -9.43 23.70
CA ALA A 25 7.63 -10.15 24.85
C ALA A 25 7.38 -9.23 26.05
N ALA A 26 8.33 -8.33 26.34
CA ALA A 26 8.18 -7.33 27.40
C ALA A 26 6.97 -6.41 27.14
N GLY A 27 6.80 -5.92 25.90
CA GLY A 27 5.64 -5.11 25.51
C GLY A 27 4.30 -5.84 25.69
N LEU A 28 4.24 -7.11 25.28
CA LEU A 28 3.04 -7.94 25.48
C LEU A 28 2.73 -8.20 26.96
N LEU A 29 3.76 -8.41 27.78
CA LEU A 29 3.59 -8.57 29.24
C LEU A 29 3.11 -7.28 29.89
N VAL A 30 3.71 -6.14 29.57
CA VAL A 30 3.27 -4.83 30.08
C VAL A 30 1.81 -4.59 29.70
N TRP A 31 1.42 -4.82 28.43
CA TRP A 31 0.04 -4.71 28.01
C TRP A 31 -0.88 -5.67 28.77
N HIS A 32 -0.49 -6.92 28.95
CA HIS A 32 -1.28 -7.92 29.67
C HIS A 32 -1.56 -7.48 31.12
N PHE A 33 -0.52 -7.08 31.86
CA PHE A 33 -0.67 -6.63 33.24
C PHE A 33 -1.44 -5.31 33.36
N ALA A 34 -1.23 -4.38 32.41
CA ALA A 34 -2.00 -3.14 32.36
C ALA A 34 -3.50 -3.43 32.12
N ALA A 35 -3.82 -4.37 31.24
CA ALA A 35 -5.21 -4.77 30.99
C ALA A 35 -5.86 -5.45 32.22
N LEU A 36 -5.12 -6.22 32.96
CA LEU A 36 -5.59 -6.80 34.22
C LEU A 36 -5.83 -5.73 35.30
N ALA A 37 -4.93 -4.73 35.40
CA ALA A 37 -5.04 -3.65 36.39
C ALA A 37 -6.20 -2.69 36.03
N VAL A 38 -6.42 -2.35 34.78
CA VAL A 38 -7.51 -1.49 34.32
C VAL A 38 -8.86 -2.21 34.40
N ALA A 39 -8.89 -3.53 34.23
CA ALA A 39 -10.06 -4.40 34.30
C ALA A 39 -11.29 -3.89 33.53
N SER A 40 -11.06 -3.14 32.41
CA SER A 40 -12.12 -2.56 31.56
C SER A 40 -12.46 -3.44 30.39
N PRO A 41 -13.75 -3.56 29.99
CA PRO A 41 -14.15 -4.18 28.73
C PRO A 41 -13.58 -3.46 27.50
N PHE A 42 -13.29 -2.16 27.61
CA PHE A 42 -12.76 -1.32 26.52
C PHE A 42 -11.23 -1.40 26.39
N PHE A 43 -10.55 -2.05 27.33
CA PHE A 43 -9.11 -2.27 27.26
C PHE A 43 -8.78 -3.75 27.44
N PRO A 44 -9.09 -4.60 26.43
CA PRO A 44 -8.87 -6.04 26.52
C PRO A 44 -7.37 -6.38 26.46
N GLY A 45 -6.97 -7.39 27.25
CA GLY A 45 -5.62 -7.93 27.19
C GLY A 45 -5.43 -8.90 26.01
N PRO A 46 -4.17 -9.27 25.71
CA PRO A 46 -3.82 -10.14 24.58
C PRO A 46 -4.56 -11.48 24.57
N VAL A 47 -4.83 -12.07 25.72
CA VAL A 47 -5.56 -13.35 25.83
C VAL A 47 -7.00 -13.22 25.30
N LYS A 48 -7.73 -12.17 25.69
CA LYS A 48 -9.10 -11.94 25.20
C LYS A 48 -9.16 -11.73 23.69
N ILE A 49 -8.12 -11.10 23.13
CA ILE A 49 -8.01 -10.90 21.67
C ILE A 49 -7.74 -12.23 20.97
N LEU A 50 -6.87 -13.08 21.53
CA LEU A 50 -6.61 -14.41 20.98
C LEU A 50 -7.88 -15.27 21.01
N ASP A 51 -8.65 -15.24 22.09
CA ASP A 51 -9.94 -15.93 22.18
C ASP A 51 -10.94 -15.41 21.14
N ALA A 52 -11.01 -14.09 20.93
CA ALA A 52 -11.83 -13.49 19.89
C ALA A 52 -11.40 -13.92 18.50
N PHE A 53 -10.10 -13.94 18.23
CA PHE A 53 -9.55 -14.42 16.96
C PHE A 53 -9.95 -15.89 16.71
N GLN A 54 -9.80 -16.77 17.70
CA GLN A 54 -10.18 -18.18 17.56
C GLN A 54 -11.69 -18.34 17.31
N ARG A 55 -12.53 -17.60 18.03
CA ARG A 55 -13.99 -17.63 17.79
C ARG A 55 -14.35 -17.21 16.37
N LEU A 56 -13.77 -16.10 15.89
CA LEU A 56 -14.02 -15.59 14.55
C LEU A 56 -13.46 -16.51 13.45
N ALA A 57 -12.31 -17.14 13.70
CA ALA A 57 -11.69 -18.04 12.75
C ALA A 57 -12.47 -19.36 12.57
N MET A 58 -13.08 -19.87 13.67
CA MET A 58 -13.79 -21.15 13.66
C MET A 58 -15.30 -21.01 13.47
N GLY A 59 -15.89 -19.93 14.02
CA GLY A 59 -17.35 -19.75 14.05
C GLY A 59 -17.88 -18.66 13.09
N GLY A 60 -16.98 -17.84 12.53
CA GLY A 60 -17.38 -16.70 11.71
C GLY A 60 -17.93 -15.51 12.53
N ASP A 61 -18.41 -14.51 11.80
CA ASP A 61 -19.05 -13.32 12.34
C ASP A 61 -20.55 -13.56 12.65
N THR A 62 -21.24 -12.51 13.05
CA THR A 62 -22.70 -12.57 13.34
C THR A 62 -23.56 -12.85 12.10
N MET A 63 -23.02 -12.72 10.90
CA MET A 63 -23.67 -13.00 9.61
C MET A 63 -23.21 -14.33 9.00
N GLY A 64 -22.30 -15.07 9.67
CA GLY A 64 -21.75 -16.33 9.19
C GLY A 64 -20.53 -16.21 8.26
N ASN A 65 -20.00 -14.98 8.06
CA ASN A 65 -18.79 -14.81 7.25
C ASN A 65 -17.54 -15.12 8.08
N SER A 66 -16.58 -15.81 7.49
CA SER A 66 -15.31 -16.12 8.13
C SER A 66 -14.33 -14.93 8.07
N LEU A 67 -13.27 -14.97 8.90
CA LEU A 67 -12.16 -14.00 8.78
C LEU A 67 -11.51 -14.02 7.40
N TRP A 68 -11.53 -15.18 6.74
CA TRP A 68 -11.03 -15.34 5.38
C TRP A 68 -11.89 -14.58 4.37
N ASP A 69 -13.22 -14.65 4.49
CA ASP A 69 -14.15 -13.93 3.61
C ASP A 69 -13.94 -12.41 3.72
N HIS A 70 -13.83 -11.89 4.94
CA HIS A 70 -13.54 -10.47 5.18
C HIS A 70 -12.18 -10.05 4.62
N SER A 71 -11.14 -10.84 4.88
CA SER A 71 -9.78 -10.56 4.41
C SER A 71 -9.68 -10.59 2.89
N TRP A 72 -10.27 -11.61 2.26
CA TRP A 72 -10.30 -11.76 0.81
C TRP A 72 -11.15 -10.68 0.14
N GLY A 73 -12.30 -10.35 0.74
CA GLY A 73 -13.17 -9.30 0.24
C GLY A 73 -12.45 -7.94 0.15
N SER A 74 -11.75 -7.53 1.21
CA SER A 74 -10.96 -6.29 1.20
C SER A 74 -9.78 -6.38 0.24
N LEU A 75 -9.03 -7.48 0.26
CA LEU A 75 -7.85 -7.70 -0.60
C LEU A 75 -8.22 -7.67 -2.09
N HIS A 76 -9.27 -8.38 -2.49
CA HIS A 76 -9.72 -8.40 -3.88
C HIS A 76 -10.09 -7.00 -4.38
N ARG A 77 -10.80 -6.19 -3.59
CA ARG A 77 -11.14 -4.80 -3.94
C ARG A 77 -9.90 -3.95 -4.13
N VAL A 78 -8.92 -4.09 -3.22
CA VAL A 78 -7.64 -3.36 -3.33
C VAL A 78 -6.92 -3.74 -4.60
N LEU A 79 -6.78 -5.03 -4.89
CA LEU A 79 -6.05 -5.49 -6.08
C LEU A 79 -6.69 -4.98 -7.38
N VAL A 80 -8.03 -4.98 -7.47
CA VAL A 80 -8.74 -4.45 -8.64
C VAL A 80 -8.51 -2.94 -8.79
N GLY A 81 -8.77 -2.13 -7.75
CA GLY A 81 -8.59 -0.67 -7.82
C GLY A 81 -7.15 -0.25 -8.03
N PHE A 82 -6.21 -0.92 -7.37
CA PHE A 82 -4.77 -0.71 -7.56
C PHE A 82 -4.32 -1.12 -8.97
N GLY A 83 -4.82 -2.24 -9.51
CA GLY A 83 -4.54 -2.66 -10.88
C GLY A 83 -4.97 -1.62 -11.91
N VAL A 84 -6.15 -1.02 -11.76
CA VAL A 84 -6.63 0.08 -12.60
C VAL A 84 -5.72 1.30 -12.44
N ALA A 85 -5.29 1.63 -11.23
CA ALA A 85 -4.38 2.74 -10.97
C ALA A 85 -3.01 2.56 -11.63
N VAL A 86 -2.46 1.36 -11.62
CA VAL A 86 -1.21 1.02 -12.33
C VAL A 86 -1.40 1.12 -13.84
N LEU A 87 -2.48 0.52 -14.37
CA LEU A 87 -2.78 0.49 -15.80
C LEU A 87 -2.94 1.89 -16.41
N LEU A 88 -3.46 2.85 -15.67
CA LEU A 88 -3.64 4.23 -16.12
C LEU A 88 -2.50 5.15 -15.66
N GLY A 89 -2.03 5.01 -14.42
CA GLY A 89 -1.03 5.89 -13.83
C GLY A 89 0.35 5.77 -14.49
N VAL A 90 0.80 4.55 -14.79
CA VAL A 90 2.10 4.34 -15.46
C VAL A 90 2.11 4.89 -16.89
N PRO A 91 1.18 4.55 -17.80
CA PRO A 91 1.20 5.12 -19.14
C PRO A 91 1.03 6.63 -19.16
N LEU A 92 0.15 7.19 -18.33
CA LEU A 92 -0.02 8.63 -18.26
C LEU A 92 1.22 9.34 -17.68
N GLY A 93 1.85 8.78 -16.64
CA GLY A 93 3.10 9.29 -16.10
C GLY A 93 4.25 9.26 -17.11
N LEU A 94 4.37 8.17 -17.89
CA LEU A 94 5.33 8.07 -19.00
C LEU A 94 5.05 9.12 -20.07
N LEU A 95 3.80 9.26 -20.49
CA LEU A 95 3.40 10.23 -21.52
C LEU A 95 3.72 11.66 -21.10
N MET A 96 3.37 12.05 -19.87
CA MET A 96 3.61 13.38 -19.32
C MET A 96 5.11 13.66 -19.14
N GLY A 97 5.90 12.66 -18.71
CA GLY A 97 7.35 12.79 -18.56
C GLY A 97 8.10 12.88 -19.90
N LEU A 98 7.54 12.29 -20.97
CA LEU A 98 8.12 12.37 -22.32
C LEU A 98 7.72 13.64 -23.08
N LYS A 99 6.56 14.23 -22.77
CA LYS A 99 5.98 15.40 -23.46
C LYS A 99 5.77 16.53 -22.45
N GLU A 100 6.83 17.28 -22.17
CA GLU A 100 6.81 18.39 -21.22
C GLU A 100 5.70 19.43 -21.51
N GLY A 101 5.47 19.76 -22.79
CA GLY A 101 4.40 20.67 -23.17
C GLY A 101 3.00 20.17 -22.77
N LEU A 102 2.75 18.85 -22.85
CA LEU A 102 1.50 18.26 -22.40
C LEU A 102 1.35 18.32 -20.88
N TYR A 103 2.44 18.06 -20.16
CA TYR A 103 2.46 18.18 -18.70
C TYR A 103 2.15 19.62 -18.26
N ILE A 104 2.84 20.62 -18.84
CA ILE A 104 2.63 22.04 -18.49
C ILE A 104 1.19 22.45 -18.74
N SER A 105 0.58 22.02 -19.86
CA SER A 105 -0.80 22.36 -20.20
C SER A 105 -1.85 21.71 -19.28
N THR A 106 -1.58 20.53 -18.72
CA THR A 106 -2.56 19.75 -17.96
C THR A 106 -2.33 19.79 -16.44
N ARG A 107 -1.13 20.13 -15.98
CA ARG A 107 -0.78 20.12 -14.55
C ARG A 107 -1.71 20.95 -13.68
N SER A 108 -2.12 22.14 -14.18
CA SER A 108 -3.01 23.05 -13.42
C SER A 108 -4.39 22.46 -13.18
N ILE A 109 -4.80 21.47 -13.99
CA ILE A 109 -6.05 20.74 -13.81
C ILE A 109 -5.82 19.52 -12.93
N ILE A 110 -4.78 18.72 -13.21
CA ILE A 110 -4.54 17.42 -12.58
C ILE A 110 -4.03 17.57 -11.13
N GLU A 111 -3.10 18.51 -10.89
CA GLU A 111 -2.47 18.64 -9.57
C GLU A 111 -3.42 18.98 -8.42
N PRO A 112 -4.45 19.83 -8.58
CA PRO A 112 -5.39 20.08 -7.47
C PRO A 112 -6.14 18.83 -7.01
N PHE A 113 -6.49 17.90 -7.93
CA PHE A 113 -7.23 16.69 -7.58
C PHE A 113 -6.47 15.76 -6.64
N ARG A 114 -5.14 15.74 -6.69
CA ARG A 114 -4.31 14.90 -5.80
C ARG A 114 -4.40 15.30 -4.33
N PHE A 115 -4.77 16.56 -4.04
CA PHE A 115 -4.90 17.05 -2.68
C PHE A 115 -6.26 16.73 -2.07
N ILE A 116 -7.23 16.28 -2.87
CA ILE A 116 -8.54 15.85 -2.36
C ILE A 116 -8.36 14.42 -1.81
N PRO A 117 -8.51 14.21 -0.49
CA PRO A 117 -8.39 12.87 0.08
C PRO A 117 -9.39 11.90 -0.55
N PRO A 118 -9.03 10.65 -0.85
CA PRO A 118 -9.94 9.66 -1.43
C PRO A 118 -11.22 9.47 -0.62
N ILE A 119 -11.15 9.61 0.71
CA ILE A 119 -12.30 9.52 1.61
C ILE A 119 -13.37 10.61 1.30
N ALA A 120 -12.94 11.79 0.90
CA ALA A 120 -13.88 12.88 0.57
C ALA A 120 -14.76 12.56 -0.67
N TRP A 121 -14.34 11.61 -1.49
CA TRP A 121 -15.10 11.16 -2.67
C TRP A 121 -16.16 10.10 -2.36
N ILE A 122 -16.23 9.59 -1.12
CA ILE A 122 -17.16 8.51 -0.74
C ILE A 122 -18.61 8.88 -1.07
N PRO A 123 -19.15 10.08 -0.72
CA PRO A 123 -20.54 10.42 -1.03
C PRO A 123 -20.84 10.37 -2.54
N LEU A 124 -19.91 10.90 -3.36
CA LEU A 124 -20.03 10.84 -4.81
C LEU A 124 -19.94 9.40 -5.34
N ALA A 125 -19.02 8.62 -4.81
CA ALA A 125 -18.84 7.22 -5.20
C ALA A 125 -20.10 6.39 -4.89
N ILE A 126 -20.81 6.67 -3.81
CA ILE A 126 -22.08 6.01 -3.45
C ILE A 126 -23.18 6.36 -4.46
N ILE A 127 -23.22 7.60 -4.93
CA ILE A 127 -24.24 8.06 -5.87
C ILE A 127 -24.03 7.47 -7.27
N PHE A 128 -22.78 7.44 -7.74
CA PHE A 128 -22.47 7.04 -9.11
C PHE A 128 -22.20 5.54 -9.29
N PHE A 129 -21.77 4.85 -8.25
CA PHE A 129 -21.33 3.46 -8.35
C PHE A 129 -21.94 2.59 -7.25
N SER A 130 -22.21 1.32 -7.58
CA SER A 130 -22.61 0.28 -6.63
C SER A 130 -21.65 -0.89 -6.64
N GLY A 131 -21.55 -1.62 -5.53
CA GLY A 131 -20.72 -2.81 -5.41
C GLY A 131 -19.21 -2.57 -5.64
N LEU A 132 -18.55 -3.47 -6.36
CA LEU A 132 -17.11 -3.43 -6.60
C LEU A 132 -16.61 -2.14 -7.28
N PRO A 133 -17.26 -1.58 -8.33
CA PRO A 133 -16.84 -0.33 -8.98
C PRO A 133 -16.70 0.84 -8.02
N ARG A 134 -17.56 0.95 -6.99
CA ARG A 134 -17.47 2.01 -5.99
C ARG A 134 -16.15 1.96 -5.22
N PHE A 135 -15.78 0.81 -4.73
CA PHE A 135 -14.53 0.61 -4.01
C PHE A 135 -13.31 0.76 -4.92
N ALA A 136 -13.39 0.17 -6.13
CA ALA A 136 -12.32 0.28 -7.13
C ALA A 136 -12.04 1.74 -7.51
N PHE A 137 -13.06 2.59 -7.65
CA PHE A 137 -12.91 4.01 -7.92
C PHE A 137 -12.19 4.76 -6.78
N LEU A 138 -12.59 4.52 -5.52
CA LEU A 138 -11.95 5.15 -4.37
C LEU A 138 -10.48 4.73 -4.22
N ILE A 139 -10.20 3.44 -4.39
CA ILE A 139 -8.85 2.89 -4.34
C ILE A 139 -8.01 3.44 -5.49
N PHE A 140 -8.59 3.53 -6.70
CA PHE A 140 -7.96 4.16 -7.85
C PHE A 140 -7.52 5.59 -7.52
N LEU A 141 -8.38 6.42 -6.96
CA LEU A 141 -8.03 7.80 -6.58
C LEU A 141 -6.86 7.85 -5.58
N GLY A 142 -6.84 6.95 -4.60
CA GLY A 142 -5.75 6.86 -3.62
C GLY A 142 -4.41 6.40 -4.22
N ALA A 143 -4.45 5.49 -5.18
CA ALA A 143 -3.26 4.87 -5.75
C ALA A 143 -2.73 5.57 -7.02
N PHE A 144 -3.59 6.18 -7.81
CA PHE A 144 -3.24 6.76 -9.12
C PHE A 144 -2.18 7.85 -9.01
N PHE A 145 -2.39 8.84 -8.14
CA PHE A 145 -1.49 10.00 -8.07
C PHE A 145 -0.07 9.65 -7.63
N PRO A 146 0.18 8.81 -6.61
CA PRO A 146 1.53 8.38 -6.28
C PRO A 146 2.23 7.65 -7.43
N ILE A 147 1.53 6.75 -8.15
CA ILE A 147 2.09 6.03 -9.31
C ILE A 147 2.40 6.99 -10.45
N TYR A 148 1.42 7.83 -10.82
CA TYR A 148 1.55 8.84 -11.87
C TYR A 148 2.73 9.77 -11.61
N THR A 149 2.81 10.35 -10.40
CA THR A 149 3.85 11.30 -10.02
C THR A 149 5.24 10.65 -10.01
N ALA A 150 5.37 9.46 -9.41
CA ALA A 150 6.65 8.73 -9.38
C ALA A 150 7.13 8.39 -10.80
N THR A 151 6.22 7.96 -11.67
CA THR A 151 6.53 7.64 -13.07
C THR A 151 6.94 8.89 -13.83
N HIS A 152 6.18 9.99 -13.72
CA HIS A 152 6.49 11.27 -14.36
C HIS A 152 7.86 11.80 -13.94
N VAL A 153 8.13 11.87 -12.64
CA VAL A 153 9.41 12.34 -12.07
C VAL A 153 10.55 11.42 -12.50
N GLY A 154 10.35 10.10 -12.49
CA GLY A 154 11.33 9.14 -12.97
C GLY A 154 11.75 9.41 -14.42
N VAL A 155 10.78 9.63 -15.33
CA VAL A 155 11.06 9.95 -16.74
C VAL A 155 11.81 11.27 -16.89
N SER A 156 11.47 12.29 -16.10
CA SER A 156 12.12 13.60 -16.14
C SER A 156 13.58 13.55 -15.69
N ARG A 157 13.96 12.55 -14.88
CA ARG A 157 15.35 12.32 -14.43
C ARG A 157 16.22 11.55 -15.42
N VAL A 158 15.63 10.97 -16.48
CA VAL A 158 16.42 10.25 -17.50
C VAL A 158 17.29 11.24 -18.26
N GLU A 159 18.61 11.09 -18.13
CA GLU A 159 19.56 11.99 -18.77
C GLU A 159 19.40 12.02 -20.28
N PRO A 160 19.36 13.22 -20.90
CA PRO A 160 19.19 13.36 -22.35
C PRO A 160 20.27 12.65 -23.17
N ILE A 161 21.47 12.46 -22.61
CA ILE A 161 22.58 11.80 -23.30
C ILE A 161 22.23 10.35 -23.66
N HIS A 162 21.58 9.61 -22.76
CA HIS A 162 21.19 8.22 -23.04
C HIS A 162 20.23 8.13 -24.23
N ARG A 163 19.28 9.08 -24.34
CA ARG A 163 18.36 9.11 -25.50
C ARG A 163 19.08 9.51 -26.79
N LYS A 164 20.01 10.48 -26.71
CA LYS A 164 20.78 10.97 -27.88
C LYS A 164 21.68 9.88 -28.45
N VAL A 165 22.38 9.11 -27.62
CA VAL A 165 23.23 7.99 -28.08
C VAL A 165 22.42 6.99 -28.91
N PHE A 166 21.24 6.58 -28.44
CA PHE A 166 20.39 5.66 -29.19
C PHE A 166 19.85 6.28 -30.50
N MET A 167 19.53 7.59 -30.49
CA MET A 167 19.10 8.29 -31.72
C MET A 167 20.20 8.33 -32.79
N VAL A 168 21.47 8.59 -32.43
CA VAL A 168 22.60 8.58 -33.33
C VAL A 168 22.81 7.18 -33.98
N HIS A 169 22.51 6.11 -33.23
CA HIS A 169 22.56 4.74 -33.75
C HIS A 169 21.28 4.34 -34.51
N GLY A 170 20.41 5.28 -34.88
CA GLY A 170 19.23 5.02 -35.71
C GLY A 170 18.06 4.35 -34.96
N ALA A 171 18.04 4.36 -33.61
CA ALA A 171 16.93 3.77 -32.86
C ALA A 171 15.63 4.58 -33.02
N SER A 172 14.52 3.88 -33.24
CA SER A 172 13.19 4.48 -33.31
C SER A 172 12.75 5.00 -31.92
N LYS A 173 11.77 5.94 -31.90
CA LYS A 173 11.19 6.46 -30.62
C LYS A 173 10.66 5.35 -29.71
N PHE A 174 10.07 4.30 -30.30
CA PHE A 174 9.56 3.14 -29.54
C PHE A 174 10.70 2.31 -28.94
N GLN A 175 11.79 2.13 -29.69
CA GLN A 175 12.99 1.44 -29.17
C GLN A 175 13.65 2.23 -28.04
N ILE A 176 13.72 3.55 -28.14
CA ILE A 176 14.23 4.41 -27.05
C ILE A 176 13.33 4.31 -25.82
N LEU A 177 11.99 4.33 -26.00
CA LEU A 177 11.05 4.16 -24.90
C LEU A 177 11.24 2.83 -24.17
N THR A 178 11.25 1.72 -24.92
CA THR A 178 11.23 0.36 -24.34
C THR A 178 12.59 -0.12 -23.85
N ARG A 179 13.70 0.33 -24.48
CA ARG A 179 15.06 -0.14 -24.17
C ARG A 179 15.85 0.83 -23.28
N VAL A 180 15.43 2.09 -23.20
CA VAL A 180 16.15 3.11 -22.40
C VAL A 180 15.24 3.66 -21.30
N VAL A 181 14.14 4.31 -21.67
CA VAL A 181 13.32 5.06 -20.72
C VAL A 181 12.66 4.12 -19.72
N VAL A 182 11.86 3.14 -20.16
CA VAL A 182 11.12 2.25 -19.29
C VAL A 182 12.04 1.48 -18.33
N PRO A 183 13.12 0.81 -18.78
CA PRO A 183 14.00 0.10 -17.85
C PRO A 183 14.70 1.01 -16.81
N THR A 184 15.02 2.25 -17.20
CA THR A 184 15.64 3.23 -16.29
C THR A 184 14.67 3.71 -15.21
N VAL A 185 13.40 3.93 -15.58
CA VAL A 185 12.35 4.49 -14.70
C VAL A 185 11.64 3.42 -13.89
N LEU A 186 11.75 2.16 -14.27
CA LEU A 186 11.05 1.05 -13.65
C LEU A 186 11.23 0.99 -12.10
N PRO A 187 12.42 1.23 -11.53
CA PRO A 187 12.59 1.30 -10.07
C PRO A 187 11.80 2.44 -9.41
N ASP A 188 11.71 3.60 -10.09
CA ASP A 188 10.92 4.74 -9.57
C ASP A 188 9.42 4.41 -9.60
N ILE A 189 8.96 3.74 -10.66
CA ILE A 189 7.58 3.23 -10.78
C ILE A 189 7.26 2.29 -9.62
N PHE A 190 8.13 1.32 -9.33
CA PHE A 190 7.93 0.39 -8.21
C PHE A 190 7.93 1.09 -6.85
N GLY A 191 8.80 2.09 -6.66
CA GLY A 191 8.77 2.95 -5.49
C GLY A 191 7.43 3.67 -5.32
N GLY A 192 6.90 4.23 -6.42
CA GLY A 192 5.57 4.84 -6.47
C GLY A 192 4.44 3.84 -6.20
N MET A 193 4.51 2.64 -6.77
CA MET A 193 3.54 1.57 -6.53
C MET A 193 3.49 1.14 -5.06
N ARG A 194 4.62 1.12 -4.36
CA ARG A 194 4.66 0.80 -2.93
C ARG A 194 3.95 1.84 -2.08
N VAL A 195 4.21 3.13 -2.33
CA VAL A 195 3.48 4.22 -1.67
C VAL A 195 2.00 4.16 -1.99
N ALA A 196 1.66 3.91 -3.25
CA ALA A 196 0.28 3.78 -3.73
C ALA A 196 -0.46 2.60 -3.10
N MET A 197 0.21 1.45 -2.89
CA MET A 197 -0.40 0.28 -2.25
C MET A 197 -0.78 0.58 -0.80
N GLY A 198 0.09 1.30 -0.06
CA GLY A 198 -0.25 1.76 1.29
C GLY A 198 -1.47 2.68 1.30
N ALA A 199 -1.52 3.66 0.39
CA ALA A 199 -2.68 4.56 0.25
C ALA A 199 -3.96 3.82 -0.15
N ALA A 200 -3.87 2.87 -1.09
CA ALA A 200 -4.97 2.01 -1.53
C ALA A 200 -5.54 1.18 -0.37
N TRP A 201 -4.66 0.58 0.44
CA TRP A 201 -5.04 -0.22 1.60
C TRP A 201 -5.74 0.61 2.67
N LEU A 202 -5.23 1.79 3.00
CA LEU A 202 -5.90 2.71 3.93
C LEU A 202 -7.26 3.18 3.39
N THR A 203 -7.33 3.45 2.09
CA THR A 203 -8.57 3.91 1.44
C THR A 203 -9.67 2.85 1.49
N ILE A 204 -9.37 1.56 1.22
CA ILE A 204 -10.40 0.52 1.27
C ILE A 204 -10.94 0.32 2.68
N VAL A 205 -10.06 0.27 3.69
CA VAL A 205 -10.51 0.13 5.08
C VAL A 205 -11.46 1.27 5.44
N ALA A 206 -11.07 2.51 5.13
CA ALA A 206 -11.92 3.69 5.38
C ALA A 206 -13.25 3.64 4.59
N ALA A 207 -13.24 3.20 3.34
CA ALA A 207 -14.45 3.07 2.53
C ALA A 207 -15.39 1.99 3.06
N GLU A 208 -14.87 0.87 3.57
CA GLU A 208 -15.67 -0.20 4.17
C GLU A 208 -16.29 0.21 5.51
N LEU A 209 -15.64 1.10 6.29
CA LEU A 209 -16.20 1.67 7.51
C LEU A 209 -17.49 2.46 7.25
N THR A 210 -17.64 3.06 6.07
CA THR A 210 -18.84 3.84 5.71
C THR A 210 -20.01 3.00 5.20
N GLY A 211 -19.83 1.69 5.13
CA GLY A 211 -20.88 0.74 4.71
C GLY A 211 -20.92 0.44 3.22
N GLY A 212 -22.03 -0.20 2.79
CA GLY A 212 -22.26 -0.59 1.39
C GLY A 212 -21.64 -1.92 0.98
N THR A 213 -21.21 -2.71 1.94
CA THR A 213 -20.84 -4.12 1.80
C THR A 213 -21.18 -4.85 3.08
N SER A 214 -21.48 -6.13 2.97
CA SER A 214 -21.66 -7.04 4.13
C SER A 214 -20.35 -7.75 4.50
N VAL A 215 -19.34 -7.73 3.62
CA VAL A 215 -18.08 -8.46 3.79
C VAL A 215 -16.92 -7.50 3.56
N GLY A 216 -15.97 -7.47 4.50
CA GLY A 216 -14.77 -6.65 4.48
C GLY A 216 -14.26 -6.42 5.89
N LEU A 217 -12.95 -6.21 6.05
CA LEU A 217 -12.32 -6.02 7.38
C LEU A 217 -12.80 -4.73 8.04
N GLY A 218 -12.94 -3.64 7.26
CA GLY A 218 -13.48 -2.37 7.75
C GLY A 218 -14.94 -2.53 8.20
N ARG A 219 -15.76 -3.23 7.42
CA ARG A 219 -17.16 -3.49 7.77
C ARG A 219 -17.26 -4.31 9.06
N MET A 220 -16.52 -5.41 9.16
CA MET A 220 -16.48 -6.23 10.35
C MET A 220 -16.13 -5.40 11.61
N MET A 221 -15.12 -4.51 11.50
CA MET A 221 -14.75 -3.65 12.64
C MET A 221 -15.89 -2.74 13.09
N VAL A 222 -16.66 -2.16 12.18
CA VAL A 222 -17.83 -1.32 12.53
C VAL A 222 -18.91 -2.14 13.21
N ASP A 223 -19.26 -3.29 12.63
CA ASP A 223 -20.32 -4.16 13.18
C ASP A 223 -20.01 -4.58 14.62
N TYR A 224 -18.75 -4.93 14.90
CA TYR A 224 -18.33 -5.27 16.27
C TYR A 224 -18.16 -4.06 17.20
N ALA A 225 -17.81 -2.89 16.66
CA ALA A 225 -17.76 -1.65 17.44
C ALA A 225 -19.17 -1.23 17.90
N GLU A 226 -20.18 -1.33 17.05
CA GLU A 226 -21.58 -1.09 17.39
C GLU A 226 -22.10 -2.05 18.47
N LEU A 227 -21.59 -3.29 18.50
CA LEU A 227 -21.89 -4.28 19.52
C LEU A 227 -21.03 -4.14 20.79
N LEU A 228 -20.14 -3.15 20.86
CA LEU A 228 -19.17 -2.93 21.95
C LEU A 228 -18.24 -4.13 22.20
N LYS A 229 -18.02 -4.97 21.18
CA LYS A 229 -17.13 -6.14 21.22
C LYS A 229 -15.71 -5.74 20.81
N ILE A 230 -15.02 -5.02 21.69
CA ILE A 230 -13.70 -4.45 21.42
C ILE A 230 -12.62 -5.48 21.07
N PRO A 231 -12.57 -6.70 21.69
CA PRO A 231 -11.60 -7.70 21.28
C PRO A 231 -11.68 -8.06 19.78
N GLU A 232 -12.89 -8.21 19.25
CA GLU A 232 -13.15 -8.51 17.83
C GLU A 232 -12.74 -7.33 16.91
N VAL A 233 -12.98 -6.10 17.33
CA VAL A 233 -12.49 -4.90 16.63
C VAL A 233 -10.96 -4.91 16.51
N ILE A 234 -10.27 -5.22 17.62
CA ILE A 234 -8.80 -5.29 17.65
C ILE A 234 -8.30 -6.44 16.75
N VAL A 235 -8.99 -7.57 16.69
CA VAL A 235 -8.67 -8.64 15.72
C VAL A 235 -8.71 -8.10 14.29
N GLY A 236 -9.74 -7.34 13.92
CA GLY A 236 -9.83 -6.67 12.62
C GLY A 236 -8.65 -5.72 12.37
N MET A 237 -8.30 -4.88 13.36
CA MET A 237 -7.15 -3.96 13.27
C MET A 237 -5.82 -4.70 13.04
N LEU A 238 -5.60 -5.80 13.76
CA LEU A 238 -4.39 -6.62 13.62
C LEU A 238 -4.32 -7.29 12.23
N LEU A 239 -5.45 -7.79 11.71
CA LEU A 239 -5.51 -8.34 10.36
C LEU A 239 -5.24 -7.29 9.29
N VAL A 240 -5.80 -6.08 9.44
CA VAL A 240 -5.51 -4.95 8.55
C VAL A 240 -4.02 -4.64 8.55
N GLY A 241 -3.40 -4.57 9.73
CA GLY A 241 -1.96 -4.34 9.85
C GLY A 241 -1.12 -5.46 9.22
N ALA A 242 -1.47 -6.73 9.48
CA ALA A 242 -0.76 -7.88 8.96
C ALA A 242 -0.83 -7.98 7.43
N ILE A 243 -2.02 -7.81 6.85
CA ILE A 243 -2.21 -7.86 5.39
C ILE A 243 -1.50 -6.68 4.73
N GLY A 244 -1.60 -5.46 5.28
CA GLY A 244 -0.89 -4.30 4.77
C GLY A 244 0.63 -4.50 4.77
N PHE A 245 1.16 -5.09 5.83
CA PHE A 245 2.58 -5.46 5.91
C PHE A 245 2.97 -6.48 4.84
N VAL A 246 2.18 -7.55 4.66
CA VAL A 246 2.42 -8.59 3.63
C VAL A 246 2.39 -7.98 2.23
N LEU A 247 1.45 -7.10 1.93
CA LEU A 247 1.38 -6.40 0.64
C LEU A 247 2.61 -5.54 0.37
N ASN A 248 3.08 -4.79 1.38
CA ASN A 248 4.31 -4.01 1.28
C ASN A 248 5.53 -4.89 1.02
N GLU A 249 5.69 -5.97 1.79
CA GLU A 249 6.81 -6.90 1.63
C GLU A 249 6.76 -7.64 0.29
N ALA A 250 5.58 -7.99 -0.20
CA ALA A 250 5.42 -8.62 -1.52
C ALA A 250 5.92 -7.69 -2.64
N LEU A 251 5.57 -6.40 -2.59
CA LEU A 251 6.07 -5.41 -3.55
C LEU A 251 7.58 -5.20 -3.43
N LEU A 252 8.11 -5.13 -2.20
CA LEU A 252 9.54 -5.00 -1.95
C LEU A 252 10.34 -6.21 -2.48
N LEU A 253 9.82 -7.42 -2.29
CA LEU A 253 10.41 -8.64 -2.83
C LEU A 253 10.38 -8.67 -4.36
N ALA A 254 9.26 -8.24 -4.96
CA ALA A 254 9.15 -8.10 -6.41
C ALA A 254 10.18 -7.09 -6.94
N GLU A 255 10.31 -5.93 -6.31
CA GLU A 255 11.31 -4.91 -6.65
C GLU A 255 12.73 -5.49 -6.56
N LYS A 256 13.09 -6.13 -5.46
CA LYS A 256 14.43 -6.74 -5.27
C LYS A 256 14.74 -7.83 -6.30
N ARG A 257 13.76 -8.64 -6.70
CA ARG A 257 13.94 -9.67 -7.71
C ARG A 257 14.09 -9.12 -9.12
N LEU A 258 13.30 -8.10 -9.45
CA LEU A 258 13.29 -7.49 -10.79
C LEU A 258 14.54 -6.61 -11.02
N PHE A 259 15.05 -5.92 -9.98
CA PHE A 259 16.16 -4.95 -10.10
C PHE A 259 17.43 -5.39 -9.40
N ARG A 260 17.80 -6.65 -9.57
CA ARG A 260 19.05 -7.21 -8.98
C ARG A 260 20.30 -6.43 -9.37
N TRP A 261 20.32 -5.85 -10.58
CA TRP A 261 21.47 -5.06 -11.07
C TRP A 261 21.72 -3.76 -10.29
N ARG A 262 20.69 -3.16 -9.66
CA ARG A 262 20.84 -1.92 -8.90
C ARG A 262 21.55 -2.14 -7.56
N TRP A 263 21.44 -3.32 -6.99
CA TRP A 263 22.03 -3.66 -5.69
C TRP A 263 23.49 -4.12 -5.79
N GLN A 264 24.00 -4.32 -7.02
CA GLN A 264 25.37 -4.77 -7.29
C GLN A 264 26.37 -3.61 -7.49
N VAL A 265 25.91 -2.37 -7.56
CA VAL A 265 26.74 -1.17 -7.85
C VAL A 265 27.18 -0.44 -6.58
N THR A 266 26.85 -0.92 -5.40
CA THR A 266 27.36 -0.38 -4.13
C THR A 266 28.67 -1.13 -3.76
N LEU A 267 29.72 -0.90 -4.56
CA LEU A 267 31.11 -1.23 -4.22
C LEU A 267 31.82 0.01 -3.70
#